data_4ce9bfcb3a5ab1e5247a55f56e5a23a0
#
_entry.id   4ce9bfcb3a5ab1e5247a55f56e5a23a0
#
_cell.length_a   1.000
_cell.length_b   1.000
_cell.length_c   1.000
_cell.angle_alpha   90.00
_cell.angle_beta   90.00
_cell.angle_gamma   90.00
#
_symmetry.space_group_name_H-M   'P 1'
#
loop_
_entity.id
_entity.type
_entity.pdbx_description
1 polymer ?
#
loop_
_entity_poly.entity_id
_entity_poly.type
_entity_poly.pdbx_seq_one_letter_code
_entity_poly.pdbx_strand_id
1 'polypeptide(L)'
;MPHYRDEGIILRTHKLGEVDRILTILTKEHGQIRAVAKGVRKTSSRFGARLEPFMVADLQLYEGKNLDTVSQAEQLASYGAQIVADYPKYTAANAMVEAAERLTRESSNSQQYLLLLGGLRALSGSEHEGSQVLDSYLLRALSLSGWVPELGSCHSCQSDNPQSFSVHTGHVSCADCALAGAVKLGNAGLLHMRNLLSGNWTEVAQTPPATKSN
;
A
#
# COMPACT_ATOMS: atom_id res chain seq x y z
N MET A 1 8.86 30.41 -10.33
CA MET A 1 8.31 29.06 -10.39
C MET A 1 7.24 28.99 -9.33
N PRO A 2 6.02 28.56 -9.64
CA PRO A 2 5.00 28.36 -8.62
C PRO A 2 5.50 27.35 -7.59
N HIS A 3 5.13 27.56 -6.34
CA HIS A 3 5.42 26.64 -5.25
C HIS A 3 4.11 26.21 -4.60
N TYR A 4 4.09 24.98 -4.10
CA TYR A 4 2.93 24.40 -3.41
C TYR A 4 3.40 23.60 -2.21
N ARG A 5 2.46 23.25 -1.34
CA ARG A 5 2.68 22.46 -0.13
C ARG A 5 1.74 21.27 -0.14
N ASP A 6 2.24 20.09 0.21
CA ASP A 6 1.45 18.87 0.30
C ASP A 6 2.06 17.88 1.30
N GLU A 7 1.23 17.04 1.90
CA GLU A 7 1.67 15.89 2.68
C GLU A 7 2.01 14.75 1.72
N GLY A 8 3.16 14.09 1.92
CA GLY A 8 3.60 13.02 1.03
C GLY A 8 4.26 11.85 1.75
N ILE A 9 4.05 10.65 1.20
CA ILE A 9 4.73 9.42 1.60
C ILE A 9 5.82 9.14 0.59
N ILE A 10 7.05 8.97 1.06
CA ILE A 10 8.19 8.65 0.20
C ILE A 10 8.10 7.17 -0.20
N LEU A 11 7.79 6.91 -1.47
CA LEU A 11 7.68 5.54 -2.00
C LEU A 11 9.04 4.98 -2.39
N ARG A 12 9.83 5.77 -3.14
CA ARG A 12 11.12 5.32 -3.68
C ARG A 12 12.10 6.46 -3.81
N THR A 13 13.38 6.12 -3.71
CA THR A 13 14.48 7.08 -3.93
C THR A 13 15.47 6.53 -4.95
N HIS A 14 15.92 7.37 -5.87
CA HIS A 14 16.98 7.08 -6.84
C HIS A 14 18.12 8.10 -6.72
N LYS A 15 19.36 7.63 -6.81
CA LYS A 15 20.53 8.51 -6.82
C LYS A 15 20.51 9.40 -8.06
N LEU A 16 20.78 10.69 -7.89
CA LEU A 16 20.98 11.67 -8.94
C LEU A 16 22.33 12.36 -8.72
N GLY A 17 23.31 12.03 -9.54
CA GLY A 17 24.68 12.47 -9.31
C GLY A 17 25.23 12.02 -7.96
N GLU A 18 26.13 12.83 -7.38
CA GLU A 18 26.83 12.46 -6.14
C GLU A 18 26.03 12.75 -4.86
N VAL A 19 25.29 13.85 -4.85
CA VAL A 19 24.70 14.40 -3.62
C VAL A 19 23.18 14.51 -3.61
N ASP A 20 22.52 14.32 -4.74
CA ASP A 20 21.08 14.51 -4.91
C ASP A 20 20.36 13.15 -5.00
N ARG A 21 19.03 13.19 -4.86
CA ARG A 21 18.14 12.06 -5.16
C ARG A 21 16.91 12.53 -5.92
N ILE A 22 16.37 11.65 -6.77
CA ILE A 22 15.02 11.75 -7.28
C ILE A 22 14.15 10.92 -6.35
N LEU A 23 13.05 11.50 -5.90
CA LEU A 23 12.04 10.87 -5.05
C LEU A 23 10.80 10.58 -5.89
N THR A 24 10.19 9.42 -5.70
CA THR A 24 8.80 9.14 -6.07
C THR A 24 7.98 9.27 -4.80
N ILE A 25 6.98 10.13 -4.81
CA ILE A 25 6.21 10.52 -3.64
C ILE A 25 4.73 10.36 -3.96
N LEU A 26 3.98 9.68 -3.11
CA LEU A 26 2.53 9.72 -3.14
C LEU A 26 2.06 10.84 -2.24
N THR A 27 1.50 11.88 -2.82
CA THR A 27 0.97 13.04 -2.10
C THR A 27 -0.53 12.90 -1.88
N LYS A 28 -1.03 13.65 -0.93
CA LYS A 28 -2.43 13.61 -0.53
C LYS A 28 -3.35 14.29 -1.55
N GLU A 29 -2.93 15.43 -2.09
CA GLU A 29 -3.77 16.26 -2.96
C GLU A 29 -3.35 16.16 -4.45
N HIS A 30 -2.05 16.03 -4.75
CA HIS A 30 -1.53 16.05 -6.12
C HIS A 30 -1.23 14.65 -6.69
N GLY A 31 -1.59 13.56 -5.94
CA GLY A 31 -1.33 12.19 -6.39
C GLY A 31 0.16 11.83 -6.38
N GLN A 32 0.59 11.02 -7.34
CA GLN A 32 2.00 10.61 -7.43
C GLN A 32 2.82 11.67 -8.18
N ILE A 33 3.84 12.19 -7.51
CA ILE A 33 4.78 13.16 -8.08
C ILE A 33 6.21 12.62 -8.07
N ARG A 34 7.05 13.24 -8.88
CA ARG A 34 8.51 13.01 -8.85
C ARG A 34 9.23 14.32 -8.57
N ALA A 35 10.10 14.32 -7.57
CA ALA A 35 10.79 15.53 -7.14
C ALA A 35 12.28 15.28 -6.89
N VAL A 36 13.11 16.31 -7.13
CA VAL A 36 14.54 16.29 -6.79
C VAL A 36 14.74 16.85 -5.39
N ALA A 37 15.44 16.10 -4.55
CA ALA A 37 15.94 16.55 -3.26
C ALA A 37 17.43 16.87 -3.38
N LYS A 38 17.76 18.16 -3.56
CA LYS A 38 19.14 18.64 -3.75
C LYS A 38 19.94 18.54 -2.45
N GLY A 39 21.13 17.98 -2.53
CA GLY A 39 22.07 17.84 -1.42
C GLY A 39 21.60 16.88 -0.31
N VAL A 40 20.57 16.06 -0.55
CA VAL A 40 20.01 15.17 0.46
C VAL A 40 21.00 14.12 0.98
N ARG A 41 22.00 13.74 0.19
CA ARG A 41 23.04 12.77 0.55
C ARG A 41 24.27 13.36 1.24
N LYS A 42 24.35 14.69 1.39
CA LYS A 42 25.41 15.34 2.15
C LYS A 42 25.25 15.06 3.63
N THR A 43 26.35 14.88 4.37
CA THR A 43 26.33 14.72 5.84
C THR A 43 25.68 15.91 6.53
N SER A 44 25.85 17.12 5.97
CA SER A 44 25.20 18.36 6.43
C SER A 44 23.81 18.60 5.82
N SER A 45 23.16 17.55 5.30
CA SER A 45 21.85 17.70 4.66
C SER A 45 20.82 18.25 5.64
N ARG A 46 20.12 19.31 5.21
CA ARG A 46 18.97 19.87 5.96
C ARG A 46 17.76 18.93 6.01
N PHE A 47 17.70 17.94 5.14
CA PHE A 47 16.58 16.98 5.09
C PHE A 47 16.80 15.81 6.06
N GLY A 48 18.05 15.41 6.33
CA GLY A 48 18.37 14.24 7.15
C GLY A 48 17.66 12.99 6.60
N ALA A 49 17.07 12.20 7.49
CA ALA A 49 16.34 10.98 7.16
C ALA A 49 14.87 11.21 6.75
N ARG A 50 14.40 12.46 6.70
CA ARG A 50 12.96 12.76 6.45
C ARG A 50 12.47 12.34 5.06
N LEU A 51 13.38 12.13 4.12
CA LEU A 51 13.08 11.78 2.73
C LEU A 51 13.53 10.35 2.37
N GLU A 52 13.71 9.49 3.37
CA GLU A 52 13.93 8.06 3.16
C GLU A 52 12.58 7.33 2.91
N PRO A 53 12.58 6.16 2.26
CA PRO A 53 11.36 5.37 2.05
C PRO A 53 10.57 5.14 3.35
N PHE A 54 9.24 5.08 3.24
CA PHE A 54 8.26 4.91 4.32
C PHE A 54 8.11 6.11 5.26
N MET A 55 8.83 7.20 5.00
CA MET A 55 8.67 8.44 5.75
C MET A 55 7.48 9.23 5.23
N VAL A 56 6.79 9.90 6.14
CA VAL A 56 5.70 10.81 5.84
C VAL A 56 6.15 12.22 6.19
N ALA A 57 6.08 13.10 5.23
CA ALA A 57 6.56 14.47 5.39
C ALA A 57 5.57 15.49 4.83
N ASP A 58 5.52 16.64 5.47
CA ASP A 58 4.96 17.86 4.93
C ASP A 58 6.03 18.53 4.06
N LEU A 59 5.73 18.69 2.80
CA LEU A 59 6.66 19.08 1.76
C LEU A 59 6.31 20.44 1.19
N GLN A 60 7.30 21.32 1.09
CA GLN A 60 7.24 22.46 0.19
C GLN A 60 7.98 22.12 -1.11
N LEU A 61 7.30 22.34 -2.23
CA LEU A 61 7.76 21.94 -3.55
C LEU A 61 7.73 23.16 -4.50
N TYR A 62 8.74 23.25 -5.37
CA TYR A 62 8.69 24.08 -6.55
C TYR A 62 8.29 23.23 -7.74
N GLU A 63 7.26 23.67 -8.45
CA GLU A 63 6.81 23.01 -9.66
C GLU A 63 7.87 23.10 -10.75
N GLY A 64 8.23 21.98 -11.34
CA GLY A 64 9.18 21.85 -12.43
C GLY A 64 8.51 21.32 -13.70
N LYS A 65 9.17 21.46 -14.84
CA LYS A 65 8.64 20.97 -16.13
C LYS A 65 8.47 19.45 -16.17
N ASN A 66 9.40 18.69 -15.59
CA ASN A 66 9.39 17.21 -15.58
C ASN A 66 9.57 16.64 -14.17
N LEU A 67 10.27 17.35 -13.32
CA LEU A 67 10.56 16.99 -11.93
C LEU A 67 10.42 18.24 -11.08
N ASP A 68 9.69 18.09 -9.97
CA ASP A 68 9.60 19.13 -8.97
C ASP A 68 10.89 19.23 -8.15
N THR A 69 11.00 20.22 -7.30
CA THR A 69 12.14 20.35 -6.39
C THR A 69 11.65 20.52 -4.96
N VAL A 70 12.10 19.64 -4.07
CA VAL A 70 11.82 19.77 -2.65
C VAL A 70 12.62 20.95 -2.09
N SER A 71 11.94 21.94 -1.56
CA SER A 71 12.55 23.11 -0.91
C SER A 71 12.64 22.94 0.61
N GLN A 72 11.58 22.39 1.23
CA GLN A 72 11.52 22.09 2.66
C GLN A 72 10.81 20.76 2.89
N ALA A 73 11.13 20.09 3.98
CA ALA A 73 10.47 18.87 4.44
C ALA A 73 10.42 18.85 5.96
N GLU A 74 9.23 18.75 6.52
CA GLU A 74 8.97 18.52 7.94
C GLU A 74 8.44 17.11 8.14
N GLN A 75 8.98 16.36 9.09
CA GLN A 75 8.56 15.01 9.37
C GLN A 75 7.21 15.00 10.08
N LEU A 76 6.21 14.36 9.48
CA LEU A 76 4.91 14.12 10.09
C LEU A 76 4.85 12.78 10.81
N ALA A 77 5.43 11.73 10.20
CA ALA A 77 5.55 10.42 10.83
C ALA A 77 6.82 9.69 10.37
N SER A 78 7.34 8.84 11.25
CA SER A 78 8.54 8.03 11.03
C SER A 78 8.22 6.56 11.27
N TYR A 79 7.75 5.87 10.25
CA TYR A 79 7.48 4.44 10.31
C TYR A 79 8.70 3.60 9.92
N GLY A 80 9.65 4.21 9.21
CA GLY A 80 10.78 3.51 8.61
C GLY A 80 11.68 2.80 9.61
N ALA A 81 11.95 3.39 10.77
CA ALA A 81 12.85 2.77 11.75
C ALA A 81 12.31 1.43 12.28
N GLN A 82 11.04 1.37 12.65
CA GLN A 82 10.40 0.15 13.16
C GLN A 82 10.21 -0.90 12.05
N ILE A 83 9.89 -0.45 10.84
CA ILE A 83 9.69 -1.33 9.67
C ILE A 83 11.02 -1.96 9.25
N VAL A 84 12.10 -1.19 9.15
CA VAL A 84 13.41 -1.69 8.68
C VAL A 84 14.08 -2.64 9.69
N ALA A 85 13.75 -2.50 10.97
CA ALA A 85 14.27 -3.39 12.03
C ALA A 85 13.70 -4.82 11.98
N ASP A 86 12.60 -5.04 11.23
CA ASP A 86 11.88 -6.31 11.14
C ASP A 86 11.75 -6.72 9.67
N TYR A 87 12.41 -7.80 9.27
CA TYR A 87 12.46 -8.23 7.87
C TYR A 87 11.07 -8.56 7.27
N PRO A 88 10.18 -9.31 7.91
CA PRO A 88 8.79 -9.46 7.48
C PRO A 88 8.05 -8.15 7.25
N LYS A 89 8.15 -7.18 8.16
CA LYS A 89 7.54 -5.85 8.01
C LYS A 89 8.16 -5.07 6.85
N TYR A 90 9.48 -5.14 6.71
CA TYR A 90 10.20 -4.48 5.62
C TYR A 90 9.77 -5.01 4.25
N THR A 91 9.63 -6.33 4.10
CA THR A 91 9.17 -6.95 2.83
C THR A 91 7.73 -6.57 2.52
N ALA A 92 6.85 -6.59 3.53
CA ALA A 92 5.46 -6.16 3.37
C ALA A 92 5.35 -4.67 2.97
N ALA A 93 6.10 -3.79 3.64
CA ALA A 93 6.11 -2.36 3.31
C ALA A 93 6.61 -2.09 1.88
N ASN A 94 7.66 -2.79 1.43
CA ASN A 94 8.14 -2.67 0.05
C ASN A 94 7.07 -3.09 -0.96
N ALA A 95 6.38 -4.21 -0.72
CA ALA A 95 5.28 -4.65 -1.58
C ALA A 95 4.12 -3.62 -1.60
N MET A 96 3.80 -3.02 -0.45
CA MET A 96 2.76 -1.99 -0.37
C MET A 96 3.13 -0.73 -1.15
N VAL A 97 4.35 -0.20 -0.98
CA VAL A 97 4.76 1.02 -1.70
C VAL A 97 4.92 0.76 -3.20
N GLU A 98 5.35 -0.45 -3.61
CA GLU A 98 5.39 -0.84 -5.01
C GLU A 98 3.99 -0.91 -5.62
N ALA A 99 3.03 -1.51 -4.92
CA ALA A 99 1.63 -1.54 -5.35
C ALA A 99 1.05 -0.11 -5.44
N ALA A 100 1.30 0.73 -4.43
CA ALA A 100 0.90 2.14 -4.46
C ALA A 100 1.47 2.86 -5.70
N GLU A 101 2.78 2.73 -5.95
CA GLU A 101 3.44 3.35 -7.10
C GLU A 101 2.80 2.94 -8.42
N ARG A 102 2.38 1.68 -8.56
CA ARG A 102 1.74 1.18 -9.78
C ARG A 102 0.30 1.65 -9.93
N LEU A 103 -0.48 1.61 -8.84
CA LEU A 103 -1.92 1.88 -8.85
C LEU A 103 -2.24 3.38 -8.90
N THR A 104 -1.29 4.27 -8.52
CA THR A 104 -1.52 5.73 -8.48
C THR A 104 -0.81 6.49 -9.58
N ARG A 105 -0.21 5.80 -10.55
CA ARG A 105 0.59 6.44 -11.61
C ARG A 105 -0.20 7.41 -12.48
N GLU A 106 -1.45 7.11 -12.76
CA GLU A 106 -2.31 7.85 -13.69
C GLU A 106 -3.52 8.50 -13.02
N SER A 107 -3.68 8.33 -11.70
CA SER A 107 -4.82 8.87 -10.96
C SER A 107 -4.38 9.49 -9.64
N SER A 108 -4.88 10.71 -9.36
CA SER A 108 -4.80 11.29 -8.03
C SER A 108 -6.00 10.80 -7.21
N ASN A 109 -5.77 9.97 -6.21
CA ASN A 109 -6.81 9.50 -5.30
C ASN A 109 -6.28 9.61 -3.86
N SER A 110 -6.79 10.58 -3.12
CA SER A 110 -6.43 10.79 -1.71
C SER A 110 -6.73 9.56 -0.83
N GLN A 111 -7.68 8.71 -1.23
CA GLN A 111 -7.97 7.48 -0.50
C GLN A 111 -6.83 6.46 -0.60
N GLN A 112 -6.11 6.40 -1.74
CA GLN A 112 -4.90 5.58 -1.86
C GLN A 112 -3.80 6.07 -0.93
N TYR A 113 -3.61 7.40 -0.80
CA TYR A 113 -2.69 7.99 0.16
C TYR A 113 -3.07 7.59 1.60
N LEU A 114 -4.33 7.77 2.01
CA LEU A 114 -4.80 7.44 3.35
C LEU A 114 -4.69 5.94 3.65
N LEU A 115 -4.96 5.09 2.67
CA LEU A 115 -4.84 3.65 2.80
C LEU A 115 -3.38 3.23 3.03
N LEU A 116 -2.43 3.76 2.24
CA LEU A 116 -1.01 3.49 2.42
C LEU A 116 -0.49 4.01 3.76
N LEU A 117 -0.89 5.22 4.16
CA LEU A 117 -0.56 5.81 5.45
C LEU A 117 -1.01 4.90 6.60
N GLY A 118 -2.27 4.44 6.56
CA GLY A 118 -2.84 3.52 7.54
C GLY A 118 -2.09 2.18 7.60
N GLY A 119 -1.76 1.62 6.44
CA GLY A 119 -1.01 0.37 6.35
C GLY A 119 0.42 0.47 6.90
N LEU A 120 1.16 1.52 6.58
CA LEU A 120 2.51 1.75 7.14
C LEU A 120 2.46 1.96 8.66
N ARG A 121 1.44 2.66 9.15
CA ARG A 121 1.21 2.81 10.59
C ARG A 121 0.94 1.45 11.25
N ALA A 122 0.09 0.62 10.68
CA ALA A 122 -0.20 -0.73 11.20
C ALA A 122 1.04 -1.61 11.22
N LEU A 123 1.87 -1.58 10.16
CA LEU A 123 3.15 -2.30 10.11
C LEU A 123 4.15 -1.82 11.15
N SER A 124 4.20 -0.53 11.45
CA SER A 124 5.12 0.01 12.47
C SER A 124 4.75 -0.42 13.89
N GLY A 125 3.50 -0.77 14.13
CA GLY A 125 3.01 -1.35 15.37
C GLY A 125 3.36 -2.82 15.52
N SER A 126 2.91 -3.43 16.62
CA SER A 126 3.06 -4.87 16.93
C SER A 126 1.72 -5.61 17.06
N GLU A 127 0.63 -4.96 16.69
CA GLU A 127 -0.73 -5.50 16.89
C GLU A 127 -1.12 -6.53 15.83
N HIS A 128 -0.53 -6.43 14.62
CA HIS A 128 -0.90 -7.26 13.48
C HIS A 128 0.33 -7.84 12.80
N GLU A 129 0.17 -9.03 12.23
CA GLU A 129 1.22 -9.63 11.42
C GLU A 129 1.40 -8.90 10.08
N GLY A 130 2.65 -8.73 9.65
CA GLY A 130 2.98 -7.99 8.44
C GLY A 130 2.32 -8.55 7.18
N SER A 131 2.15 -9.87 7.09
CA SER A 131 1.43 -10.55 5.99
C SER A 131 -0.04 -10.16 5.93
N GLN A 132 -0.73 -10.14 7.07
CA GLN A 132 -2.15 -9.77 7.14
C GLN A 132 -2.36 -8.28 6.79
N VAL A 133 -1.46 -7.41 7.25
CA VAL A 133 -1.49 -5.98 6.87
C VAL A 133 -1.30 -5.81 5.37
N LEU A 134 -0.35 -6.54 4.77
CA LEU A 134 -0.12 -6.52 3.33
C LEU A 134 -1.35 -7.01 2.55
N ASP A 135 -1.93 -8.15 2.94
CA ASP A 135 -3.08 -8.74 2.26
C ASP A 135 -4.30 -7.80 2.33
N SER A 136 -4.59 -7.23 3.51
CA SER A 136 -5.65 -6.24 3.67
C SER A 136 -5.39 -4.99 2.82
N TYR A 137 -4.15 -4.50 2.82
CA TYR A 137 -3.77 -3.35 2.00
C TYR A 137 -4.00 -3.62 0.51
N LEU A 138 -3.50 -4.75 -0.03
CA LEU A 138 -3.62 -5.09 -1.45
C LEU A 138 -5.08 -5.24 -1.89
N LEU A 139 -5.91 -5.96 -1.12
CA LEU A 139 -7.35 -6.11 -1.41
C LEU A 139 -8.06 -4.76 -1.48
N ARG A 140 -7.78 -3.86 -0.54
CA ARG A 140 -8.40 -2.54 -0.47
C ARG A 140 -7.85 -1.58 -1.51
N ALA A 141 -6.55 -1.61 -1.81
CA ALA A 141 -5.93 -0.78 -2.84
C ALA A 141 -6.44 -1.13 -4.24
N LEU A 142 -6.58 -2.44 -4.53
CA LEU A 142 -7.21 -2.92 -5.76
C LEU A 142 -8.68 -2.47 -5.85
N SER A 143 -9.43 -2.58 -4.75
CA SER A 143 -10.83 -2.13 -4.70
C SER A 143 -10.97 -0.63 -4.97
N LEU A 144 -10.09 0.21 -4.41
CA LEU A 144 -10.04 1.65 -4.70
C LEU A 144 -9.67 1.96 -6.15
N SER A 145 -9.02 1.02 -6.84
CA SER A 145 -8.68 1.11 -8.27
C SER A 145 -9.74 0.50 -9.19
N GLY A 146 -10.89 0.10 -8.65
CA GLY A 146 -12.02 -0.45 -9.41
C GLY A 146 -12.07 -1.99 -9.49
N TRP A 147 -11.13 -2.70 -8.86
CA TRP A 147 -11.09 -4.17 -8.79
C TRP A 147 -11.68 -4.69 -7.48
N VAL A 148 -13.00 -4.55 -7.34
CA VAL A 148 -13.70 -5.00 -6.12
C VAL A 148 -14.00 -6.49 -6.21
N PRO A 149 -13.42 -7.36 -5.34
CA PRO A 149 -13.75 -8.77 -5.35
C PRO A 149 -15.19 -9.00 -4.84
N GLU A 150 -15.96 -9.80 -5.57
CA GLU A 150 -17.30 -10.21 -5.17
C GLU A 150 -17.20 -11.46 -4.28
N LEU A 151 -17.30 -11.26 -2.97
CA LEU A 151 -17.10 -12.30 -1.97
C LEU A 151 -18.42 -12.78 -1.33
N GLY A 152 -19.56 -12.43 -1.90
CA GLY A 152 -20.89 -12.79 -1.37
C GLY A 152 -21.28 -14.23 -1.63
N SER A 153 -22.38 -14.42 -2.41
CA SER A 153 -22.88 -15.72 -2.88
C SER A 153 -22.15 -16.19 -4.13
N CYS A 154 -22.38 -17.44 -4.51
CA CYS A 154 -21.84 -18.00 -5.76
C CYS A 154 -22.27 -17.15 -6.98
N HIS A 155 -21.31 -16.67 -7.77
CA HIS A 155 -21.59 -15.80 -8.91
C HIS A 155 -22.53 -16.44 -9.93
N SER A 156 -22.43 -17.76 -10.16
CA SER A 156 -23.20 -18.47 -11.19
C SER A 156 -24.60 -18.89 -10.75
N CYS A 157 -24.74 -19.46 -9.54
CA CYS A 157 -26.03 -20.04 -9.09
C CYS A 157 -26.63 -19.36 -7.85
N GLN A 158 -25.98 -18.30 -7.35
CA GLN A 158 -26.40 -17.53 -6.16
C GLN A 158 -26.49 -18.34 -4.85
N SER A 159 -25.89 -19.53 -4.80
CA SER A 159 -25.80 -20.32 -3.56
C SER A 159 -25.04 -19.55 -2.49
N ASP A 160 -25.53 -19.57 -1.25
CA ASP A 160 -24.92 -18.90 -0.09
C ASP A 160 -23.70 -19.65 0.48
N ASN A 161 -23.29 -20.75 -0.17
CA ASN A 161 -22.14 -21.55 0.25
C ASN A 161 -20.99 -21.56 -0.78
N PRO A 162 -20.40 -20.41 -1.11
CA PRO A 162 -19.22 -20.37 -1.95
C PRO A 162 -18.02 -20.96 -1.20
N GLN A 163 -17.11 -21.65 -1.92
CA GLN A 163 -15.94 -22.29 -1.35
C GLN A 163 -14.64 -21.96 -2.09
N SER A 164 -14.75 -21.40 -3.30
CA SER A 164 -13.61 -21.12 -4.14
C SER A 164 -13.63 -19.68 -4.63
N PHE A 165 -12.44 -19.12 -4.86
CA PHE A 165 -12.24 -17.78 -5.40
C PHE A 165 -11.43 -17.85 -6.70
N SER A 166 -11.89 -17.18 -7.73
CA SER A 166 -11.18 -17.04 -9.00
C SER A 166 -10.46 -15.68 -9.05
N VAL A 167 -9.13 -15.71 -9.06
CA VAL A 167 -8.31 -14.50 -9.18
C VAL A 167 -8.53 -13.81 -10.54
N HIS A 168 -8.83 -14.57 -11.59
CA HIS A 168 -9.03 -14.01 -12.94
C HIS A 168 -10.32 -13.22 -13.08
N THR A 169 -11.38 -13.64 -12.39
CA THR A 169 -12.70 -12.99 -12.50
C THR A 169 -13.05 -12.13 -11.29
N GLY A 170 -12.36 -12.31 -10.15
CA GLY A 170 -12.67 -11.62 -8.91
C GLY A 170 -13.92 -12.13 -8.19
N HIS A 171 -14.47 -13.30 -8.59
CA HIS A 171 -15.72 -13.84 -8.06
C HIS A 171 -15.51 -15.12 -7.24
N VAL A 172 -16.47 -15.39 -6.36
CA VAL A 172 -16.56 -16.65 -5.63
C VAL A 172 -17.52 -17.63 -6.29
N SER A 173 -17.31 -18.92 -6.09
CA SER A 173 -18.15 -20.01 -6.59
C SER A 173 -18.30 -21.13 -5.59
N CYS A 174 -19.46 -21.84 -5.63
CA CYS A 174 -19.67 -23.09 -4.92
C CYS A 174 -18.86 -24.23 -5.55
N ALA A 175 -18.89 -25.42 -4.96
CA ALA A 175 -18.15 -26.57 -5.44
C ALA A 175 -18.53 -26.97 -6.87
N ASP A 176 -19.83 -26.89 -7.21
CA ASP A 176 -20.37 -27.35 -8.52
C ASP A 176 -20.11 -26.33 -9.63
N CYS A 177 -19.95 -25.04 -9.28
CA CYS A 177 -19.74 -23.94 -10.24
C CYS A 177 -18.27 -23.48 -10.32
N ALA A 178 -17.36 -24.12 -9.60
CA ALA A 178 -15.97 -23.70 -9.54
C ALA A 178 -15.29 -23.79 -10.92
N LEU A 179 -14.68 -22.66 -11.34
CA LEU A 179 -13.93 -22.61 -12.58
C LEU A 179 -12.58 -23.31 -12.45
N ALA A 180 -12.05 -23.80 -13.56
CA ALA A 180 -10.69 -24.33 -13.59
C ALA A 180 -9.68 -23.25 -13.16
N GLY A 181 -8.79 -23.61 -12.24
CA GLY A 181 -7.80 -22.66 -11.65
C GLY A 181 -8.32 -21.79 -10.52
N ALA A 182 -9.61 -21.90 -10.12
CA ALA A 182 -10.09 -21.25 -8.90
C ALA A 182 -9.42 -21.85 -7.65
N VAL A 183 -9.07 -20.99 -6.71
CA VAL A 183 -8.44 -21.41 -5.44
C VAL A 183 -9.53 -21.80 -4.46
N LYS A 184 -9.45 -23.04 -3.94
CA LYS A 184 -10.36 -23.51 -2.89
C LYS A 184 -9.92 -22.90 -1.55
N LEU A 185 -10.73 -22.01 -1.00
CA LEU A 185 -10.48 -21.32 0.26
C LEU A 185 -11.35 -21.89 1.42
N GLY A 186 -12.46 -22.52 1.07
CA GLY A 186 -13.49 -22.90 2.05
C GLY A 186 -14.13 -21.68 2.73
N ASN A 187 -15.09 -21.94 3.62
CA ASN A 187 -15.83 -20.86 4.30
C ASN A 187 -14.95 -20.02 5.22
N ALA A 188 -13.99 -20.64 5.91
CA ALA A 188 -13.07 -19.92 6.81
C ALA A 188 -12.13 -18.98 6.03
N GLY A 189 -11.56 -19.44 4.90
CA GLY A 189 -10.69 -18.61 4.10
C GLY A 189 -11.42 -17.44 3.42
N LEU A 190 -12.66 -17.67 2.96
CA LEU A 190 -13.50 -16.59 2.40
C LEU A 190 -13.93 -15.59 3.46
N LEU A 191 -14.25 -16.05 4.68
CA LEU A 191 -14.54 -15.15 5.81
C LEU A 191 -13.32 -14.31 6.17
N HIS A 192 -12.14 -14.94 6.25
CA HIS A 192 -10.89 -14.21 6.48
C HIS A 192 -10.63 -13.14 5.41
N MET A 193 -10.81 -13.48 4.14
CA MET A 193 -10.66 -12.53 3.04
C MET A 193 -11.66 -11.36 3.12
N ARG A 194 -12.92 -11.61 3.52
CA ARG A 194 -13.91 -10.55 3.78
C ARG A 194 -13.48 -9.63 4.91
N ASN A 195 -12.96 -10.19 6.00
CA ASN A 195 -12.50 -9.44 7.17
C ASN A 195 -11.28 -8.56 6.81
N LEU A 196 -10.34 -9.08 6.02
CA LEU A 196 -9.21 -8.31 5.50
C LEU A 196 -9.67 -7.14 4.60
N LEU A 197 -10.63 -7.40 3.70
CA LEU A 197 -11.17 -6.39 2.80
C LEU A 197 -11.91 -5.28 3.55
N SER A 198 -12.69 -5.63 4.56
CA SER A 198 -13.41 -4.66 5.39
C SER A 198 -12.52 -3.94 6.41
N GLY A 199 -11.31 -4.45 6.67
CA GLY A 199 -10.43 -3.95 7.73
C GLY A 199 -10.92 -4.27 9.14
N ASN A 200 -11.70 -5.35 9.30
CA ASN A 200 -12.19 -5.81 10.61
C ASN A 200 -11.09 -6.62 11.33
N TRP A 201 -10.14 -5.92 11.92
CA TRP A 201 -8.96 -6.50 12.56
C TRP A 201 -9.27 -7.41 13.75
N THR A 202 -10.36 -7.16 14.47
CA THR A 202 -10.81 -8.01 15.57
C THR A 202 -11.12 -9.42 15.07
N GLU A 203 -11.82 -9.54 13.96
CA GLU A 203 -12.16 -10.81 13.34
C GLU A 203 -11.00 -11.44 12.55
N VAL A 204 -10.14 -10.62 11.97
CA VAL A 204 -8.90 -11.11 11.31
C VAL A 204 -8.02 -11.88 12.30
N ALA A 205 -7.88 -11.37 13.51
CA ALA A 205 -7.09 -12.03 14.56
C ALA A 205 -7.69 -13.39 15.01
N GLN A 206 -9.00 -13.59 14.86
CA GLN A 206 -9.70 -14.82 15.24
C GLN A 206 -9.79 -15.85 14.10
N THR A 207 -9.64 -15.42 12.86
CA THR A 207 -9.71 -16.28 11.69
C THR A 207 -8.30 -16.47 11.11
N PRO A 208 -7.63 -17.61 11.38
CA PRO A 208 -6.29 -17.86 10.83
C PRO A 208 -6.34 -17.89 9.30
N PRO A 209 -5.25 -17.48 8.62
CA PRO A 209 -5.15 -17.60 7.17
C PRO A 209 -5.35 -19.05 6.75
N ALA A 210 -5.99 -19.27 5.60
CA ALA A 210 -6.15 -20.59 5.02
C ALA A 210 -4.75 -21.20 4.79
N THR A 211 -4.33 -22.10 5.64
CA THR A 211 -3.13 -22.90 5.41
C THR A 211 -3.35 -23.76 4.17
N LYS A 212 -2.41 -23.75 3.23
CA LYS A 212 -2.42 -24.71 2.14
C LYS A 212 -2.47 -26.10 2.77
N SER A 213 -3.60 -26.78 2.65
CA SER A 213 -3.61 -28.22 2.85
C SER A 213 -2.74 -28.83 1.75
N ASN A 214 -1.65 -29.43 2.18
CA ASN A 214 -0.74 -30.23 1.32
C ASN A 214 -1.52 -31.28 0.53
#